data_3706023fe0d2f5ae978170c7cb044d96
#
_entry.id   3706023fe0d2f5ae978170c7cb044d96
#
_cell.length_a   1.000
_cell.length_b   1.000
_cell.length_c   1.000
_cell.angle_alpha   90.00
_cell.angle_beta   90.00
_cell.angle_gamma   90.00
#
_symmetry.space_group_name_H-M   'P 1'
#
loop_
_entity.id
_entity.type
_entity.pdbx_description
1 polymer ?
#
loop_
_entity_poly.entity_id
_entity_poly.type
_entity_poly.pdbx_seq_one_letter_code
_entity_poly.pdbx_strand_id
1 'polypeptide(L)' 'MSAREMFEKLGFQIYKNYKFKTDEDLIAYTNGGVYIYFYKNKTIEFRCDFGVGYKVYEAINKQIEELGWNNE' A
#
# COMPACT_ATOMS: atom_id res chain seq x y z
N MET A 1 -12.48 -7.99 -6.78
CA MET A 1 -12.06 -7.57 -5.42
C MET A 1 -11.14 -6.36 -5.53
N SER A 2 -11.38 -5.32 -4.73
CA SER A 2 -10.52 -4.14 -4.75
C SER A 2 -9.19 -4.42 -4.03
N ALA A 3 -8.21 -3.57 -4.30
CA ALA A 3 -6.93 -3.65 -3.60
C ALA A 3 -7.14 -3.52 -2.09
N ARG A 4 -7.98 -2.58 -1.66
CA ARG A 4 -8.27 -2.38 -0.24
C ARG A 4 -8.84 -3.65 0.39
N GLU A 5 -9.77 -4.31 -0.29
CA GLU A 5 -10.33 -5.57 0.21
C GLU A 5 -9.27 -6.66 0.31
N MET A 6 -8.37 -6.73 -0.67
CA MET A 6 -7.27 -7.68 -0.63
C MET A 6 -6.36 -7.42 0.56
N PHE A 7 -5.99 -6.16 0.80
CA PHE A 7 -5.18 -5.80 1.96
C PHE A 7 -5.91 -6.11 3.27
N GLU A 8 -7.20 -5.82 3.36
CA GLU A 8 -7.98 -6.09 4.56
C GLU A 8 -8.02 -7.57 4.88
N LYS A 9 -8.16 -8.42 3.87
CA LYS A 9 -8.13 -9.87 4.07
C LYS A 9 -6.80 -10.37 4.59
N LEU A 10 -5.72 -9.63 4.32
CA LEU A 10 -4.39 -9.97 4.81
C LEU A 10 -4.09 -9.34 6.18
N GLY A 11 -5.08 -8.69 6.78
CA GLY A 11 -4.92 -8.07 8.09
C GLY A 11 -4.45 -6.62 8.06
N PHE A 12 -4.37 -6.02 6.89
CA PHE A 12 -3.99 -4.61 6.77
C PHE A 12 -5.18 -3.70 6.92
N GLN A 13 -4.91 -2.46 7.30
CA GLN A 13 -5.92 -1.41 7.33
C GLN A 13 -5.32 -0.13 6.76
N ILE A 14 -6.17 0.79 6.34
CA ILE A 14 -5.71 2.07 5.85
C ILE A 14 -5.05 2.83 7.00
N TYR A 15 -3.85 3.34 6.75
CA TYR A 15 -3.08 4.10 7.73
C TYR A 15 -3.34 5.59 7.52
N LYS A 16 -4.09 6.19 8.42
CA LYS A 16 -4.53 7.60 8.29
C LYS A 16 -3.76 8.57 9.18
N ASN A 17 -3.09 8.09 10.20
CA ASN A 17 -2.53 8.92 11.26
C ASN A 17 -1.01 9.00 11.26
N TYR A 18 -0.40 9.06 10.09
CA TYR A 18 1.04 9.22 10.07
C TYR A 18 1.42 10.70 10.12
N LYS A 19 2.49 10.98 10.91
CA LYS A 19 2.89 12.34 11.25
C LYS A 19 3.38 13.17 10.06
N PHE A 20 3.89 12.50 9.04
CA PHE A 20 4.58 13.16 7.94
C PHE A 20 3.84 13.01 6.63
N LYS A 21 2.52 13.08 6.73
CA LYS A 21 1.68 13.09 5.55
C LYS A 21 2.03 14.31 4.70
N THR A 22 2.31 14.06 3.43
CA THR A 22 2.62 15.12 2.47
C THR A 22 1.58 15.09 1.36
N ASP A 23 1.57 16.13 0.51
CA ASP A 23 0.68 16.18 -0.64
C ASP A 23 1.04 15.14 -1.69
N GLU A 24 2.19 14.48 -1.54
CA GLU A 24 2.63 13.42 -2.45
C GLU A 24 2.04 12.06 -2.12
N ASP A 25 1.44 11.89 -0.94
CA ASP A 25 0.85 10.62 -0.52
C ASP A 25 -0.50 10.40 -1.17
N LEU A 26 -0.73 9.19 -1.68
CA LEU A 26 -2.02 8.80 -2.22
C LEU A 26 -2.77 7.91 -1.25
N ILE A 27 -2.13 6.83 -0.80
CA ILE A 27 -2.74 5.88 0.11
C ILE A 27 -1.64 5.14 0.87
N ALA A 28 -1.94 4.75 2.09
CA ALA A 28 -1.02 3.95 2.89
C ALA A 28 -1.80 2.85 3.61
N TYR A 29 -1.14 1.71 3.78
CA TYR A 29 -1.68 0.56 4.51
C TYR A 29 -0.72 0.16 5.61
N THR A 30 -1.24 -0.39 6.70
CA THR A 30 -0.42 -0.88 7.79
C THR A 30 -0.99 -2.16 8.38
N ASN A 31 -0.09 -3.02 8.83
CA ASN A 31 -0.42 -4.23 9.59
C ASN A 31 0.71 -4.49 10.58
N GLY A 32 0.51 -4.07 11.84
CA GLY A 32 1.54 -4.22 12.86
C GLY A 32 2.79 -3.42 12.49
N GLY A 33 3.91 -4.10 12.31
CA GLY A 33 5.18 -3.46 11.97
C GLY A 33 5.40 -3.23 10.49
N VAL A 34 4.41 -3.48 9.65
CA VAL A 34 4.53 -3.33 8.21
C VAL A 34 3.79 -2.08 7.77
N TYR A 35 4.44 -1.25 6.95
CA TYR A 35 3.85 -0.04 6.40
C TYR A 35 4.13 0.01 4.91
N ILE A 36 3.11 0.31 4.11
CA ILE A 36 3.21 0.39 2.66
C ILE A 36 2.60 1.71 2.22
N TYR A 37 3.40 2.58 1.61
CA TYR A 37 2.99 3.91 1.17
C TYR A 37 3.03 4.00 -0.35
N PHE A 38 1.97 4.53 -0.95
CA PHE A 38 1.90 4.78 -2.38
C PHE A 38 1.92 6.29 -2.60
N TYR A 39 2.84 6.77 -3.43
CA TYR A 39 3.06 8.19 -3.66
C TYR A 39 2.67 8.60 -5.08
N LYS A 40 2.34 9.89 -5.27
CA LYS A 40 1.94 10.43 -6.56
C LYS A 40 2.98 10.26 -7.66
N ASN A 41 4.25 10.23 -7.29
CA ASN A 41 5.35 10.06 -8.25
C ASN A 41 5.53 8.60 -8.68
N LYS A 42 4.56 7.73 -8.39
CA LYS A 42 4.57 6.30 -8.70
C LYS A 42 5.65 5.53 -7.94
N THR A 43 6.00 6.02 -6.76
CA THR A 43 6.94 5.36 -5.87
C THR A 43 6.17 4.65 -4.77
N ILE A 44 6.63 3.47 -4.39
CA ILE A 44 6.08 2.72 -3.27
C ILE A 44 7.16 2.60 -2.21
N GLU A 45 6.88 3.09 -1.02
CA GLU A 45 7.78 2.91 0.11
C GLU A 45 7.27 1.74 0.95
N PHE A 46 8.16 0.82 1.25
CA PHE A 46 7.84 -0.40 1.97
C PHE A 46 8.70 -0.44 3.23
N ARG A 47 8.07 -0.41 4.39
CA ARG A 47 8.77 -0.47 5.68
C ARG A 47 8.40 -1.74 6.41
N CYS A 48 9.38 -2.61 6.60
CA CYS A 48 9.16 -3.92 7.21
C CYS A 48 10.50 -4.45 7.71
N ASP A 49 10.52 -4.93 8.95
CA ASP A 49 11.74 -5.51 9.54
C ASP A 49 11.91 -6.99 9.19
N PHE A 50 10.93 -7.57 8.51
CA PHE A 50 10.93 -8.98 8.14
C PHE A 50 10.15 -9.13 6.83
N GLY A 51 10.22 -10.31 6.23
CA GLY A 51 9.53 -10.53 4.97
C GLY A 51 8.03 -10.56 5.09
N VAL A 52 7.35 -10.43 3.96
CA VAL A 52 5.90 -10.55 3.86
C VAL A 52 5.55 -11.65 2.88
N GLY A 53 4.36 -12.21 3.03
CA GLY A 53 3.89 -13.24 2.11
C GLY A 53 3.65 -12.71 0.71
N TYR A 54 3.71 -13.57 -0.29
CA TYR A 54 3.56 -13.16 -1.68
C TYR A 54 2.20 -12.51 -1.97
N LYS A 55 1.17 -12.81 -1.19
CA LYS A 55 -0.15 -12.23 -1.39
C LYS A 55 -0.17 -10.72 -1.14
N VAL A 56 0.76 -10.21 -0.34
CA VAL A 56 0.91 -8.77 -0.16
C VAL A 56 1.30 -8.13 -1.48
N TYR A 57 2.20 -8.77 -2.23
CA TYR A 57 2.60 -8.26 -3.55
C TYR A 57 1.45 -8.30 -4.55
N GLU A 58 0.57 -9.30 -4.46
CA GLU A 58 -0.63 -9.34 -5.29
C GLU A 58 -1.53 -8.14 -5.00
N ALA A 59 -1.70 -7.81 -3.71
CA ALA A 59 -2.49 -6.65 -3.31
C ALA A 59 -1.84 -5.34 -3.77
N ILE A 60 -0.51 -5.25 -3.70
CA ILE A 60 0.23 -4.09 -4.20
C ILE A 60 0.01 -3.93 -5.70
N ASN A 61 0.12 -5.01 -6.45
CA ASN A 61 -0.11 -4.97 -7.90
C ASN A 61 -1.53 -4.53 -8.24
N LYS A 62 -2.50 -4.98 -7.48
CA LYS A 62 -3.89 -4.55 -7.66
C LYS A 62 -4.04 -3.05 -7.39
N GLN A 63 -3.37 -2.54 -6.36
CA GLN A 63 -3.41 -1.12 -6.05
C GLN A 63 -2.77 -0.30 -7.16
N ILE A 64 -1.66 -0.76 -7.71
CA ILE A 64 -1.01 -0.10 -8.86
C ILE A 64 -1.98 -0.02 -10.04
N GLU A 65 -2.69 -1.11 -10.31
CA GLU A 65 -3.69 -1.16 -11.38
C GLU A 65 -4.80 -0.14 -11.13
N GLU A 66 -5.32 -0.08 -9.91
CA GLU A 66 -6.42 0.83 -9.56
C GLU A 66 -5.98 2.30 -9.62
N LEU A 67 -4.72 2.58 -9.34
CA LEU A 67 -4.17 3.93 -9.47
C LEU A 67 -3.90 4.32 -10.92
N GLY A 68 -4.04 3.39 -11.85
CA GLY A 68 -3.84 3.66 -13.26
C GLY A 68 -2.38 3.78 -13.69
N TRP A 69 -1.45 3.34 -12.85
CA TRP A 69 -0.01 3.51 -13.13
C TRP A 69 0.45 2.69 -14.34
N ASN A 70 -0.29 1.66 -14.72
CA ASN A 70 0.03 0.82 -15.88
C ASN A 70 -0.53 1.35 -17.19
N ASN A 71 -1.28 2.45 -17.15
CA ASN A 71 -1.98 3.00 -18.33
C ASN A 71 -1.23 4.21 -18.91
N GLU A 72 0.04 4.05 -19.16
CA GLU A 72 0.87 5.13 -19.73
C GLU A 72 1.07 4.99 -21.21
#